data_5c41e0392604e138cf2cd4288d1ad986
#
_entry.id   5c41e0392604e138cf2cd4288d1ad986
#
_cell.length_a   1.000
_cell.length_b   1.000
_cell.length_c   1.000
_cell.angle_alpha   90.00
_cell.angle_beta   90.00
_cell.angle_gamma   90.00
#
_symmetry.space_group_name_H-M   'P 1'
#
loop_
_entity.id
_entity.type
_entity.pdbx_description
1 polymer ?
#
loop_
_entity_poly.entity_id
_entity_poly.type
_entity_poly.pdbx_seq_one_letter_code
_entity_poly.pdbx_strand_id
1 'polypeptide(L)'
;MTWCLVGSEMCIRDRAGVLLSLVAIYIASKAGGEFFSWLNFPPVLGELVGGVVIGISALNLVIFPESGANSSSSVIINILEATAGLTPEAAKATFQAQSEVLDVLAELGVIILLFEIGLESNIRDLMQVGIQSLIVATVGVVLPFVGGTAGMMGIFHVSAVPAVFAGAALTATSIGITSRVLTEINRLNTQEGQIILGAAVIDDVMGIIILAVVASLAKTGEVDLINVVYLIISASVFLVGAILLGRFFNDGFVFFAEKFKTRGRAVIPALTIALFLAYIGAAIHLEAILGAFAAGLVLDNLDQKEVGRELEELIRPISDVIVPIFFVTVGTKTNLSVLNPAIPTNREGLVIAIFLIVVAILGKVICGFSVFGLGPINRLAIGVGMVPRGEVGLVFASVGSASGALSPALDVAIILMVILTTFLAPPLLRVVFGQAEEAPETSG
;
A
#
# COMPACT_ATOMS: atom_id res chain seq x y z
N MET A 1 6.51 -36.94 25.94
CA MET A 1 6.70 -37.33 24.51
C MET A 1 5.53 -36.98 23.61
N THR A 2 4.32 -36.76 24.11
CA THR A 2 3.09 -36.40 23.39
C THR A 2 3.04 -34.96 22.87
N TRP A 3 3.78 -34.03 23.47
CA TRP A 3 3.81 -32.63 23.06
C TRP A 3 4.53 -32.36 21.74
N CYS A 4 5.50 -33.19 21.37
CA CYS A 4 6.25 -33.03 20.11
C CYS A 4 5.45 -33.54 18.88
N LEU A 5 4.54 -34.48 19.06
CA LEU A 5 3.72 -35.03 17.97
C LEU A 5 2.56 -34.11 17.60
N VAL A 6 1.91 -33.49 18.58
CA VAL A 6 0.85 -32.51 18.34
C VAL A 6 1.40 -31.25 17.66
N GLY A 7 2.59 -30.79 18.05
CA GLY A 7 3.26 -29.64 17.42
C GLY A 7 3.72 -29.91 15.98
N SER A 8 4.16 -31.12 15.65
CA SER A 8 4.61 -31.46 14.29
C SER A 8 3.46 -31.63 13.30
N GLU A 9 2.36 -32.21 13.72
CA GLU A 9 1.16 -32.36 12.87
C GLU A 9 0.48 -30.99 12.63
N MET A 10 0.43 -30.10 13.65
CA MET A 10 -0.06 -28.75 13.50
C MET A 10 0.78 -27.96 12.48
N CYS A 11 2.12 -28.02 12.57
CA CYS A 11 3.02 -27.40 11.59
C CYS A 11 2.84 -27.86 10.15
N ILE A 12 2.53 -29.13 9.90
CA ILE A 12 2.33 -29.66 8.53
C ILE A 12 1.01 -29.14 7.95
N ARG A 13 -0.04 -29.08 8.75
CA ARG A 13 -1.38 -28.62 8.35
C ARG A 13 -1.42 -27.12 8.09
N ASP A 14 -0.74 -26.33 8.91
CA ASP A 14 -0.60 -24.87 8.71
C ASP A 14 0.08 -24.58 7.37
N ARG A 15 1.14 -25.34 7.04
CA ARG A 15 1.81 -25.22 5.74
C ARG A 15 0.88 -25.59 4.57
N ALA A 16 0.02 -26.60 4.70
CA ALA A 16 -0.92 -26.98 3.64
C ALA A 16 -1.94 -25.87 3.38
N GLY A 17 -2.44 -25.20 4.43
CA GLY A 17 -3.33 -24.03 4.31
C GLY A 17 -2.68 -22.88 3.57
N VAL A 18 -1.46 -22.52 3.97
CA VAL A 18 -0.68 -21.46 3.29
C VAL A 18 -0.42 -21.80 1.83
N LEU A 19 0.02 -23.02 1.52
CA LEU A 19 0.30 -23.43 0.14
C LEU A 19 -0.95 -23.36 -0.74
N LEU A 20 -2.10 -23.85 -0.24
CA LEU A 20 -3.36 -23.79 -0.99
C LEU A 20 -3.84 -22.35 -1.19
N SER A 21 -3.64 -21.48 -0.19
CA SER A 21 -3.94 -20.05 -0.30
C SER A 21 -3.05 -19.37 -1.34
N LEU A 22 -1.75 -19.68 -1.39
CA LEU A 22 -0.84 -19.15 -2.42
C LEU A 22 -1.25 -19.60 -3.82
N VAL A 23 -1.68 -20.88 -3.99
CA VAL A 23 -2.23 -21.34 -5.27
C VAL A 23 -3.45 -20.53 -5.68
N ALA A 24 -4.38 -20.28 -4.75
CA ALA A 24 -5.57 -19.47 -5.03
C ALA A 24 -5.19 -18.01 -5.39
N ILE A 25 -4.24 -17.42 -4.66
CA ILE A 25 -3.73 -16.07 -4.90
C ILE A 25 -3.11 -15.94 -6.30
N TYR A 26 -2.21 -16.86 -6.69
CA TYR A 26 -1.57 -16.79 -8.01
C TYR A 26 -2.56 -17.03 -9.16
N ILE A 27 -3.52 -17.93 -9.00
CA ILE A 27 -4.58 -18.14 -10.00
C ILE A 27 -5.42 -16.85 -10.13
N ALA A 28 -5.84 -16.25 -9.01
CA ALA A 28 -6.65 -15.04 -9.01
C ALA A 28 -5.90 -13.84 -9.60
N SER A 29 -4.62 -13.66 -9.22
CA SER A 29 -3.75 -12.61 -9.78
C SER A 29 -3.62 -12.76 -11.29
N LYS A 30 -3.22 -13.93 -11.76
CA LYS A 30 -2.97 -14.14 -13.19
C LYS A 30 -4.25 -14.05 -14.01
N ALA A 31 -5.34 -14.69 -13.58
CA ALA A 31 -6.63 -14.66 -14.26
C ALA A 31 -7.22 -13.23 -14.27
N GLY A 32 -7.17 -12.53 -13.13
CA GLY A 32 -7.64 -11.15 -13.01
C GLY A 32 -6.81 -10.19 -13.85
N GLY A 33 -5.49 -10.24 -13.71
CA GLY A 33 -4.55 -9.39 -14.46
C GLY A 33 -4.71 -9.53 -15.97
N GLU A 34 -4.76 -10.75 -16.50
CA GLU A 34 -4.98 -11.00 -17.94
C GLU A 34 -6.34 -10.52 -18.42
N PHE A 35 -7.41 -10.77 -17.63
CA PHE A 35 -8.76 -10.31 -17.97
C PHE A 35 -8.83 -8.78 -18.07
N PHE A 36 -8.27 -8.04 -17.11
CA PHE A 36 -8.26 -6.58 -17.13
C PHE A 36 -7.32 -6.01 -18.18
N SER A 37 -6.18 -6.66 -18.44
CA SER A 37 -5.30 -6.33 -19.56
C SER A 37 -6.02 -6.45 -20.92
N TRP A 38 -6.81 -7.51 -21.10
CA TRP A 38 -7.64 -7.68 -22.30
C TRP A 38 -8.70 -6.56 -22.45
N LEU A 39 -9.23 -6.05 -21.33
CA LEU A 39 -10.12 -4.89 -21.31
C LEU A 39 -9.37 -3.54 -21.46
N ASN A 40 -8.06 -3.56 -21.69
CA ASN A 40 -7.23 -2.38 -21.73
C ASN A 40 -7.20 -1.59 -20.40
N PHE A 41 -7.28 -2.25 -19.25
CA PHE A 41 -7.04 -1.67 -17.92
C PHE A 41 -5.71 -2.14 -17.33
N PRO A 42 -5.13 -1.41 -16.37
CA PRO A 42 -3.93 -1.84 -15.68
C PRO A 42 -4.11 -3.23 -15.05
N PRO A 43 -3.17 -4.18 -15.23
CA PRO A 43 -3.24 -5.53 -14.66
C PRO A 43 -3.44 -5.54 -13.14
N VAL A 44 -2.84 -4.60 -12.41
CA VAL A 44 -2.99 -4.48 -10.95
C VAL A 44 -4.46 -4.35 -10.51
N LEU A 45 -5.30 -3.69 -11.32
CA LEU A 45 -6.74 -3.63 -11.02
C LEU A 45 -7.37 -5.03 -11.07
N GLY A 46 -6.92 -5.86 -12.01
CA GLY A 46 -7.35 -7.26 -12.12
C GLY A 46 -6.89 -8.11 -10.93
N GLU A 47 -5.69 -7.88 -10.41
CA GLU A 47 -5.19 -8.54 -9.22
C GLU A 47 -6.01 -8.18 -7.98
N LEU A 48 -6.32 -6.89 -7.80
CA LEU A 48 -7.20 -6.42 -6.73
C LEU A 48 -8.60 -7.05 -6.83
N VAL A 49 -9.23 -7.03 -8.02
CA VAL A 49 -10.54 -7.63 -8.24
C VAL A 49 -10.51 -9.16 -8.07
N GLY A 50 -9.46 -9.82 -8.56
CA GLY A 50 -9.20 -11.24 -8.32
C GLY A 50 -9.17 -11.56 -6.83
N GLY A 51 -8.53 -10.71 -6.03
CA GLY A 51 -8.53 -10.79 -4.58
C GLY A 51 -9.95 -10.69 -3.99
N VAL A 52 -10.75 -9.72 -4.42
CA VAL A 52 -12.16 -9.59 -3.98
C VAL A 52 -12.97 -10.85 -4.28
N VAL A 53 -12.74 -11.48 -5.43
CA VAL A 53 -13.45 -12.71 -5.83
C VAL A 53 -13.07 -13.89 -4.94
N ILE A 54 -11.80 -14.09 -4.63
CA ILE A 54 -11.38 -15.21 -3.76
C ILE A 54 -11.49 -14.90 -2.26
N GLY A 55 -11.70 -13.61 -1.92
CA GLY A 55 -11.78 -13.09 -0.55
C GLY A 55 -13.13 -13.24 0.11
N ILE A 56 -13.31 -12.49 1.19
CA ILE A 56 -14.52 -12.48 2.04
C ILE A 56 -15.79 -12.06 1.30
N SER A 57 -15.66 -11.36 0.18
CA SER A 57 -16.78 -10.81 -0.57
C SER A 57 -17.50 -11.82 -1.46
N ALA A 58 -16.85 -12.94 -1.84
CA ALA A 58 -17.45 -13.89 -2.77
C ALA A 58 -17.15 -15.36 -2.40
N LEU A 59 -15.94 -15.87 -2.67
CA LEU A 59 -15.65 -17.30 -2.56
C LEU A 59 -15.17 -17.75 -1.17
N ASN A 60 -14.77 -16.84 -0.29
CA ASN A 60 -14.23 -17.14 1.04
C ASN A 60 -13.05 -18.16 1.03
N LEU A 61 -12.26 -18.15 -0.06
CA LEU A 61 -11.08 -19.03 -0.17
C LEU A 61 -9.94 -18.52 0.71
N VAL A 62 -9.55 -17.25 0.53
CA VAL A 62 -8.52 -16.58 1.30
C VAL A 62 -9.18 -15.44 2.06
N ILE A 63 -9.31 -15.60 3.38
CA ILE A 63 -9.95 -14.63 4.26
C ILE A 63 -9.10 -14.39 5.50
N PHE A 64 -9.28 -13.23 6.12
CA PHE A 64 -8.47 -12.76 7.24
C PHE A 64 -9.35 -12.43 8.45
N PRO A 65 -8.85 -12.66 9.70
CA PRO A 65 -9.59 -12.31 10.91
C PRO A 65 -9.96 -10.82 10.98
N GLU A 66 -9.09 -9.95 10.47
CA GLU A 66 -9.26 -8.50 10.45
C GLU A 66 -10.48 -8.04 9.63
N SER A 67 -10.87 -8.81 8.61
CA SER A 67 -12.08 -8.54 7.83
C SER A 67 -13.38 -9.02 8.51
N GLY A 68 -13.31 -9.47 9.77
CA GLY A 68 -14.44 -10.02 10.50
C GLY A 68 -14.76 -11.49 10.17
N ALA A 69 -13.85 -12.19 9.48
CA ALA A 69 -14.01 -13.59 9.11
C ALA A 69 -13.59 -14.54 10.23
N ASN A 70 -14.22 -15.71 10.27
CA ASN A 70 -13.93 -16.80 11.20
C ASN A 70 -13.41 -18.03 10.46
N SER A 71 -12.71 -18.91 11.16
CA SER A 71 -12.19 -20.17 10.61
C SER A 71 -13.29 -21.00 9.91
N SER A 72 -14.49 -21.05 10.48
CA SER A 72 -15.64 -21.79 9.92
C SER A 72 -16.17 -21.22 8.60
N SER A 73 -15.89 -19.97 8.28
CA SER A 73 -16.27 -19.36 7.00
C SER A 73 -15.24 -19.58 5.88
N SER A 74 -14.00 -20.01 6.23
CA SER A 74 -12.96 -20.27 5.25
C SER A 74 -13.18 -21.61 4.53
N VAL A 75 -13.30 -21.54 3.21
CA VAL A 75 -13.41 -22.74 2.37
C VAL A 75 -12.15 -23.62 2.47
N ILE A 76 -10.96 -23.01 2.48
CA ILE A 76 -9.70 -23.73 2.61
C ILE A 76 -9.61 -24.46 3.94
N ILE A 77 -9.99 -23.80 5.05
CA ILE A 77 -9.99 -24.46 6.36
C ILE A 77 -11.01 -25.60 6.41
N ASN A 78 -12.21 -25.41 5.84
CA ASN A 78 -13.22 -26.47 5.77
C ASN A 78 -12.75 -27.68 4.94
N ILE A 79 -12.00 -27.45 3.84
CA ILE A 79 -11.37 -28.54 3.09
C ILE A 79 -10.34 -29.28 3.94
N LEU A 80 -9.51 -28.55 4.72
CA LEU A 80 -8.53 -29.15 5.61
C LEU A 80 -9.20 -29.92 6.78
N GLU A 81 -10.31 -29.41 7.33
CA GLU A 81 -11.11 -30.14 8.32
C GLU A 81 -11.64 -31.45 7.77
N ALA A 82 -12.21 -31.42 6.56
CA ALA A 82 -12.77 -32.61 5.92
C ALA A 82 -11.71 -33.65 5.50
N THR A 83 -10.53 -33.21 5.07
CA THR A 83 -9.47 -34.08 4.55
C THR A 83 -8.49 -34.55 5.61
N ALA A 84 -8.21 -33.74 6.61
CA ALA A 84 -7.20 -33.98 7.64
C ALA A 84 -7.80 -34.18 9.05
N GLY A 85 -9.12 -34.11 9.21
CA GLY A 85 -9.80 -34.37 10.49
C GLY A 85 -9.39 -33.34 11.58
N LEU A 86 -9.34 -32.06 11.25
CA LEU A 86 -8.99 -31.00 12.21
C LEU A 86 -10.06 -30.86 13.31
N THR A 87 -9.64 -30.71 14.55
CA THR A 87 -10.56 -30.25 15.61
C THR A 87 -10.87 -28.78 15.44
N PRO A 88 -11.99 -28.25 15.97
CA PRO A 88 -12.33 -26.83 15.85
C PRO A 88 -11.25 -25.87 16.41
N GLU A 89 -10.56 -26.28 17.49
CA GLU A 89 -9.45 -25.50 18.06
C GLU A 89 -8.24 -25.49 17.12
N ALA A 90 -7.91 -26.63 16.51
CA ALA A 90 -6.82 -26.74 15.54
C ALA A 90 -7.15 -25.93 14.26
N ALA A 91 -8.39 -25.99 13.78
CA ALA A 91 -8.84 -25.20 12.63
C ALA A 91 -8.71 -23.69 12.86
N LYS A 92 -9.06 -23.21 14.06
CA LYS A 92 -8.86 -21.80 14.44
C LYS A 92 -7.39 -21.43 14.51
N ALA A 93 -6.54 -22.28 15.08
CA ALA A 93 -5.09 -22.02 15.15
C ALA A 93 -4.45 -22.00 13.75
N THR A 94 -4.80 -22.98 12.89
CA THR A 94 -4.35 -23.02 11.48
C THR A 94 -4.82 -21.78 10.71
N PHE A 95 -6.05 -21.33 10.91
CA PHE A 95 -6.58 -20.12 10.28
C PHE A 95 -5.76 -18.87 10.67
N GLN A 96 -5.44 -18.72 11.94
CA GLN A 96 -4.61 -17.60 12.42
C GLN A 96 -3.19 -17.66 11.86
N ALA A 97 -2.53 -18.82 11.96
CA ALA A 97 -1.18 -19.01 11.45
C ALA A 97 -1.08 -18.77 9.93
N GLN A 98 -2.07 -19.27 9.17
CA GLN A 98 -2.18 -19.02 7.73
C GLN A 98 -2.30 -17.53 7.43
N SER A 99 -3.17 -16.81 8.14
CA SER A 99 -3.38 -15.38 7.94
C SER A 99 -2.12 -14.59 8.25
N GLU A 100 -1.45 -14.86 9.37
CA GLU A 100 -0.19 -14.20 9.74
C GLU A 100 0.92 -14.41 8.70
N VAL A 101 1.06 -15.63 8.17
CA VAL A 101 2.07 -15.90 7.13
C VAL A 101 1.75 -15.16 5.84
N LEU A 102 0.47 -15.14 5.42
CA LEU A 102 0.07 -14.41 4.22
C LEU A 102 0.24 -12.90 4.37
N ASP A 103 -0.01 -12.33 5.55
CA ASP A 103 0.22 -10.92 5.83
C ASP A 103 1.71 -10.56 5.73
N VAL A 104 2.59 -11.38 6.33
CA VAL A 104 4.05 -11.18 6.20
C VAL A 104 4.51 -11.27 4.74
N LEU A 105 3.98 -12.21 3.96
CA LEU A 105 4.32 -12.34 2.54
C LEU A 105 3.79 -11.15 1.73
N ALA A 106 2.62 -10.63 2.05
CA ALA A 106 2.05 -9.44 1.41
C ALA A 106 2.89 -8.19 1.75
N GLU A 107 3.32 -8.04 3.00
CA GLU A 107 4.21 -6.95 3.42
C GLU A 107 5.57 -7.04 2.72
N LEU A 108 6.16 -8.23 2.60
CA LEU A 108 7.36 -8.43 1.79
C LEU A 108 7.12 -8.08 0.32
N GLY A 109 5.92 -8.34 -0.20
CA GLY A 109 5.54 -7.97 -1.56
C GLY A 109 5.62 -6.47 -1.80
N VAL A 110 5.03 -5.67 -0.93
CA VAL A 110 5.07 -4.21 -1.06
C VAL A 110 6.46 -3.63 -0.79
N ILE A 111 7.23 -4.22 0.13
CA ILE A 111 8.63 -3.84 0.37
C ILE A 111 9.47 -4.05 -0.91
N ILE A 112 9.35 -5.20 -1.57
CA ILE A 112 10.07 -5.50 -2.82
C ILE A 112 9.58 -4.58 -3.95
N LEU A 113 8.28 -4.33 -4.05
CA LEU A 113 7.72 -3.39 -5.03
C LEU A 113 8.33 -2.00 -4.89
N LEU A 114 8.35 -1.45 -3.67
CA LEU A 114 8.88 -0.11 -3.44
C LEU A 114 10.40 -0.04 -3.61
N PHE A 115 11.11 -1.14 -3.34
CA PHE A 115 12.52 -1.27 -3.65
C PHE A 115 12.77 -1.22 -5.17
N GLU A 116 12.00 -1.98 -5.97
CA GLU A 116 12.06 -1.98 -7.44
C GLU A 116 11.78 -0.58 -7.99
N ILE A 117 10.70 0.07 -7.53
CA ILE A 117 10.36 1.44 -7.93
C ILE A 117 11.46 2.44 -7.55
N GLY A 118 12.10 2.24 -6.40
CA GLY A 118 13.26 3.03 -6.01
C GLY A 118 14.45 2.86 -6.97
N LEU A 119 14.69 1.64 -7.47
CA LEU A 119 15.71 1.36 -8.50
C LEU A 119 15.37 1.97 -9.86
N GLU A 120 14.07 1.98 -10.23
CA GLU A 120 13.59 2.60 -11.48
C GLU A 120 13.58 4.15 -11.40
N SER A 121 13.65 4.72 -10.21
CA SER A 121 13.48 6.16 -9.97
C SER A 121 14.83 6.88 -9.89
N ASN A 122 14.97 8.00 -10.63
CA ASN A 122 16.18 8.79 -10.59
C ASN A 122 16.13 9.82 -9.45
N ILE A 123 17.03 9.70 -8.47
CA ILE A 123 17.09 10.63 -7.32
C ILE A 123 17.30 12.08 -7.73
N ARG A 124 18.02 12.36 -8.85
CA ARG A 124 18.24 13.73 -9.31
C ARG A 124 16.94 14.35 -9.83
N ASP A 125 16.16 13.58 -10.57
CA ASP A 125 14.88 14.03 -11.12
C ASP A 125 13.87 14.23 -9.98
N LEU A 126 13.84 13.33 -9.00
CA LEU A 126 13.03 13.46 -7.80
C LEU A 126 13.39 14.70 -6.98
N MET A 127 14.69 15.02 -6.83
CA MET A 127 15.16 16.24 -6.15
C MET A 127 14.79 17.51 -6.90
N GLN A 128 14.76 17.50 -8.23
CA GLN A 128 14.38 18.67 -9.04
C GLN A 128 12.91 19.06 -8.84
N VAL A 129 12.03 18.07 -8.59
CA VAL A 129 10.61 18.30 -8.35
C VAL A 129 10.23 18.28 -6.87
N GLY A 130 11.21 18.24 -5.97
CA GLY A 130 10.98 18.06 -4.53
C GLY A 130 10.08 19.14 -3.90
N ILE A 131 10.22 20.41 -4.31
CA ILE A 131 9.36 21.50 -3.83
C ILE A 131 7.91 21.32 -4.31
N GLN A 132 7.72 20.92 -5.57
CA GLN A 132 6.40 20.63 -6.13
C GLN A 132 5.75 19.44 -5.44
N SER A 133 6.53 18.38 -5.19
CA SER A 133 6.09 17.21 -4.43
C SER A 133 5.66 17.58 -3.01
N LEU A 134 6.43 18.42 -2.32
CA LEU A 134 6.08 18.92 -0.98
C LEU A 134 4.77 19.70 -0.97
N ILE A 135 4.58 20.59 -1.97
CA ILE A 135 3.35 21.38 -2.08
C ILE A 135 2.15 20.49 -2.39
N VAL A 136 2.29 19.56 -3.35
CA VAL A 136 1.23 18.59 -3.70
C VAL A 136 0.86 17.73 -2.50
N ALA A 137 1.84 17.21 -1.76
CA ALA A 137 1.60 16.46 -0.54
C ALA A 137 0.86 17.29 0.51
N THR A 138 1.37 18.49 0.81
CA THR A 138 0.77 19.36 1.83
C THR A 138 -0.67 19.75 1.48
N VAL A 139 -0.92 20.19 0.26
CA VAL A 139 -2.28 20.55 -0.20
C VAL A 139 -3.16 19.31 -0.25
N GLY A 140 -2.62 18.16 -0.73
CA GLY A 140 -3.28 16.88 -0.82
C GLY A 140 -3.62 16.24 0.53
N VAL A 141 -2.98 16.65 1.61
CA VAL A 141 -3.31 16.30 3.00
C VAL A 141 -4.32 17.29 3.58
N VAL A 142 -4.01 18.59 3.49
CA VAL A 142 -4.81 19.63 4.16
C VAL A 142 -6.22 19.74 3.61
N LEU A 143 -6.40 19.72 2.28
CA LEU A 143 -7.72 19.88 1.67
C LEU A 143 -8.69 18.74 2.04
N PRO A 144 -8.36 17.44 1.87
CA PRO A 144 -9.25 16.36 2.28
C PRO A 144 -9.47 16.33 3.79
N PHE A 145 -8.44 16.59 4.60
CA PHE A 145 -8.55 16.64 6.05
C PHE A 145 -9.53 17.69 6.52
N VAL A 146 -9.34 18.93 6.09
CA VAL A 146 -10.22 20.05 6.48
C VAL A 146 -11.62 19.88 5.88
N GLY A 147 -11.72 19.51 4.61
CA GLY A 147 -13.00 19.28 3.93
C GLY A 147 -13.78 18.14 4.55
N GLY A 148 -13.14 17.03 4.87
CA GLY A 148 -13.75 15.89 5.54
C GLY A 148 -14.21 16.24 6.96
N THR A 149 -13.33 16.78 7.77
CA THR A 149 -13.64 17.16 9.17
C THR A 149 -14.76 18.21 9.23
N ALA A 150 -14.63 19.29 8.46
CA ALA A 150 -15.64 20.36 8.44
C ALA A 150 -16.99 19.88 7.91
N GLY A 151 -17.00 19.06 6.87
CA GLY A 151 -18.23 18.49 6.35
C GLY A 151 -18.92 17.50 7.30
N MET A 152 -18.12 16.65 7.97
CA MET A 152 -18.67 15.75 9.00
C MET A 152 -19.28 16.53 10.18
N MET A 153 -18.66 17.60 10.61
CA MET A 153 -19.22 18.45 11.68
C MET A 153 -20.39 19.30 11.20
N GLY A 154 -20.29 19.92 10.02
CA GLY A 154 -21.28 20.90 9.53
C GLY A 154 -22.50 20.28 8.87
N ILE A 155 -22.33 19.20 8.10
CA ILE A 155 -23.41 18.55 7.34
C ILE A 155 -24.04 17.40 8.15
N PHE A 156 -23.18 16.53 8.70
CA PHE A 156 -23.64 15.33 9.42
C PHE A 156 -23.75 15.51 10.94
N HIS A 157 -23.38 16.68 11.46
CA HIS A 157 -23.43 17.03 12.89
C HIS A 157 -22.67 16.03 13.80
N VAL A 158 -21.61 15.42 13.26
CA VAL A 158 -20.75 14.50 13.98
C VAL A 158 -19.86 15.30 14.95
N SER A 159 -19.64 14.77 16.17
CA SER A 159 -18.75 15.39 17.15
C SER A 159 -17.31 15.49 16.67
N ALA A 160 -16.51 16.38 17.28
CA ALA A 160 -15.19 16.75 16.78
C ALA A 160 -14.22 15.56 16.61
N VAL A 161 -14.11 14.66 17.61
CA VAL A 161 -13.13 13.55 17.56
C VAL A 161 -13.41 12.59 16.40
N PRO A 162 -14.61 11.98 16.24
CA PRO A 162 -14.87 11.13 15.09
C PRO A 162 -14.84 11.88 13.74
N ALA A 163 -15.17 13.18 13.69
CA ALA A 163 -15.03 13.99 12.48
C ALA A 163 -13.55 14.15 12.07
N VAL A 164 -12.65 14.37 13.04
CA VAL A 164 -11.21 14.44 12.83
C VAL A 164 -10.65 13.09 12.35
N PHE A 165 -11.13 11.96 12.90
CA PHE A 165 -10.76 10.62 12.39
C PHE A 165 -11.18 10.42 10.92
N ALA A 166 -12.40 10.80 10.59
CA ALA A 166 -12.88 10.70 9.21
C ALA A 166 -12.06 11.58 8.26
N GLY A 167 -11.76 12.82 8.65
CA GLY A 167 -10.88 13.71 7.90
C GLY A 167 -9.47 13.16 7.75
N ALA A 168 -8.90 12.58 8.82
CA ALA A 168 -7.58 11.97 8.81
C ALA A 168 -7.49 10.75 7.88
N ALA A 169 -8.52 9.91 7.85
CA ALA A 169 -8.58 8.77 6.92
C ALA A 169 -8.59 9.19 5.44
N LEU A 170 -8.95 10.45 5.14
CA LEU A 170 -8.90 11.02 3.78
C LEU A 170 -7.51 11.50 3.37
N THR A 171 -6.52 11.52 4.24
CA THR A 171 -5.21 12.13 3.93
C THR A 171 -4.28 11.19 3.19
N ALA A 172 -4.04 9.99 3.71
CA ALA A 172 -3.03 9.08 3.22
C ALA A 172 -3.26 8.60 1.77
N THR A 173 -2.20 8.52 0.98
CA THR A 173 -2.21 8.03 -0.41
C THR A 173 -1.47 6.70 -0.49
N SER A 174 -1.99 5.71 -1.23
CA SER A 174 -1.28 4.45 -1.44
C SER A 174 -0.16 4.61 -2.47
N ILE A 175 1.08 4.69 -2.01
CA ILE A 175 2.25 4.75 -2.88
C ILE A 175 2.39 3.46 -3.71
N GLY A 176 2.13 2.29 -3.13
CA GLY A 176 2.26 1.00 -3.80
C GLY A 176 1.35 0.86 -5.02
N ILE A 177 0.06 1.22 -4.87
CA ILE A 177 -0.90 1.16 -5.99
C ILE A 177 -0.57 2.20 -7.05
N THR A 178 -0.32 3.44 -6.64
CA THR A 178 -0.02 4.54 -7.56
C THR A 178 1.23 4.27 -8.39
N SER A 179 2.33 3.87 -7.75
CA SER A 179 3.60 3.60 -8.43
C SER A 179 3.48 2.40 -9.38
N ARG A 180 2.82 1.33 -8.97
CA ARG A 180 2.58 0.16 -9.83
C ARG A 180 1.80 0.55 -11.09
N VAL A 181 0.73 1.33 -10.95
CA VAL A 181 -0.04 1.82 -12.10
C VAL A 181 0.82 2.70 -13.01
N LEU A 182 1.62 3.62 -12.44
CA LEU A 182 2.51 4.49 -13.23
C LEU A 182 3.56 3.68 -14.00
N THR A 183 4.13 2.63 -13.41
CA THR A 183 5.04 1.70 -14.09
C THR A 183 4.32 0.97 -15.23
N GLU A 184 3.13 0.40 -15.00
CA GLU A 184 2.35 -0.34 -15.99
C GLU A 184 1.93 0.52 -17.21
N ILE A 185 1.70 1.83 -17.01
CA ILE A 185 1.39 2.77 -18.10
C ILE A 185 2.62 3.52 -18.65
N ASN A 186 3.84 3.12 -18.22
CA ASN A 186 5.13 3.74 -18.60
C ASN A 186 5.19 5.26 -18.32
N ARG A 187 4.67 5.71 -17.18
CA ARG A 187 4.63 7.12 -16.76
C ARG A 187 5.40 7.40 -15.46
N LEU A 188 6.02 6.41 -14.84
CA LEU A 188 6.78 6.57 -13.58
C LEU A 188 7.90 7.60 -13.71
N ASN A 189 8.67 7.53 -14.79
CA ASN A 189 9.84 8.39 -15.06
C ASN A 189 9.49 9.73 -15.77
N THR A 190 8.20 10.06 -15.90
CA THR A 190 7.78 11.38 -16.35
C THR A 190 7.85 12.39 -15.21
N GLN A 191 7.86 13.68 -15.53
CA GLN A 191 7.88 14.73 -14.52
C GLN A 191 6.67 14.65 -13.58
N GLU A 192 5.50 14.34 -14.12
CA GLU A 192 4.29 14.09 -13.35
C GLU A 192 4.44 12.88 -12.43
N GLY A 193 4.96 11.76 -12.96
CA GLY A 193 5.21 10.54 -12.19
C GLY A 193 6.14 10.77 -11.01
N GLN A 194 7.24 11.50 -11.22
CA GLN A 194 8.20 11.84 -10.17
C GLN A 194 7.59 12.79 -9.11
N ILE A 195 6.72 13.74 -9.51
CA ILE A 195 6.00 14.60 -8.55
C ILE A 195 5.03 13.76 -7.72
N ILE A 196 4.26 12.87 -8.35
CA ILE A 196 3.31 11.99 -7.66
C ILE A 196 4.05 11.09 -6.67
N LEU A 197 5.14 10.45 -7.12
CA LEU A 197 5.93 9.55 -6.27
C LEU A 197 6.55 10.29 -5.08
N GLY A 198 7.19 11.42 -5.31
CA GLY A 198 7.76 12.25 -4.24
C GLY A 198 6.70 12.80 -3.29
N ALA A 199 5.52 13.18 -3.81
CA ALA A 199 4.41 13.63 -2.98
C ALA A 199 3.84 12.50 -2.14
N ALA A 200 3.71 11.27 -2.67
CA ALA A 200 3.21 10.13 -1.93
C ALA A 200 4.16 9.71 -0.78
N VAL A 201 5.49 9.74 -1.02
CA VAL A 201 6.49 9.50 0.06
C VAL A 201 6.36 10.51 1.20
N ILE A 202 6.16 11.80 0.88
CA ILE A 202 5.96 12.85 1.90
C ILE A 202 4.61 12.67 2.61
N ASP A 203 3.58 12.30 1.86
CA ASP A 203 2.22 12.04 2.34
C ASP A 203 2.18 10.90 3.38
N ASP A 204 2.94 9.81 3.17
CA ASP A 204 3.07 8.71 4.11
C ASP A 204 3.64 9.17 5.46
N VAL A 205 4.71 9.98 5.44
CA VAL A 205 5.26 10.56 6.67
C VAL A 205 4.23 11.45 7.38
N MET A 206 3.52 12.29 6.63
CA MET A 206 2.46 13.14 7.18
C MET A 206 1.29 12.30 7.73
N GLY A 207 0.94 11.20 7.06
CA GLY A 207 -0.11 10.27 7.49
C GLY A 207 0.17 9.64 8.85
N ILE A 208 1.41 9.16 9.07
CA ILE A 208 1.84 8.60 10.37
C ILE A 208 1.76 9.66 11.48
N ILE A 209 2.21 10.89 11.19
CA ILE A 209 2.13 12.00 12.17
C ILE A 209 0.68 12.29 12.53
N ILE A 210 -0.21 12.38 11.53
CA ILE A 210 -1.63 12.63 11.74
C ILE A 210 -2.26 11.48 12.53
N LEU A 211 -1.92 10.23 12.21
CA LEU A 211 -2.40 9.05 12.94
C LEU A 211 -2.00 9.11 14.41
N ALA A 212 -0.74 9.43 14.71
CA ALA A 212 -0.26 9.57 16.09
C ALA A 212 -1.01 10.67 16.85
N VAL A 213 -1.24 11.83 16.21
CA VAL A 213 -2.01 12.95 16.79
C VAL A 213 -3.44 12.54 17.09
N VAL A 214 -4.11 11.92 16.12
CA VAL A 214 -5.54 11.57 16.24
C VAL A 214 -5.74 10.41 17.21
N ALA A 215 -4.85 9.43 17.22
CA ALA A 215 -4.88 8.33 18.20
C ALA A 215 -4.64 8.82 19.63
N SER A 216 -3.70 9.76 19.83
CA SER A 216 -3.46 10.38 21.14
C SER A 216 -4.69 11.16 21.62
N LEU A 217 -5.25 11.99 20.72
CA LEU A 217 -6.46 12.77 21.01
C LEU A 217 -7.64 11.88 21.44
N ALA A 218 -7.81 10.70 20.81
CA ALA A 218 -8.86 9.76 21.15
C ALA A 218 -8.66 9.09 22.50
N LYS A 219 -7.41 8.79 22.87
CA LYS A 219 -7.08 8.07 24.11
C LYS A 219 -7.02 8.97 25.34
N THR A 220 -6.41 10.14 25.20
CA THR A 220 -6.07 11.02 26.32
C THR A 220 -6.82 12.34 26.31
N GLY A 221 -7.47 12.70 25.19
CA GLY A 221 -8.06 14.02 24.98
C GLY A 221 -7.02 15.13 24.67
N GLU A 222 -5.74 14.80 24.63
CA GLU A 222 -4.65 15.74 24.39
C GLU A 222 -3.73 15.24 23.29
N VAL A 223 -3.01 16.17 22.63
CA VAL A 223 -2.02 15.84 21.60
C VAL A 223 -0.66 15.66 22.25
N ASP A 224 -0.03 14.50 22.05
CA ASP A 224 1.35 14.24 22.47
C ASP A 224 2.35 14.93 21.51
N LEU A 225 2.63 16.21 21.80
CA LEU A 225 3.56 17.02 20.99
C LEU A 225 4.99 16.48 21.00
N ILE A 226 5.41 15.76 22.07
CA ILE A 226 6.76 15.20 22.15
C ILE A 226 6.88 14.06 21.12
N ASN A 227 5.90 13.19 21.05
CA ASN A 227 5.87 12.11 20.06
C ASN A 227 5.77 12.63 18.63
N VAL A 228 4.98 13.67 18.37
CA VAL A 228 4.89 14.32 17.06
C VAL A 228 6.25 14.89 16.62
N VAL A 229 6.93 15.61 17.50
CA VAL A 229 8.27 16.16 17.21
C VAL A 229 9.29 15.04 16.98
N TYR A 230 9.22 13.97 17.78
CA TYR A 230 10.06 12.79 17.59
C TYR A 230 9.87 12.17 16.21
N LEU A 231 8.63 11.95 15.75
CA LEU A 231 8.33 11.39 14.43
C LEU A 231 8.85 12.28 13.30
N ILE A 232 8.66 13.60 13.39
CA ILE A 232 9.16 14.54 12.37
C ILE A 232 10.69 14.48 12.29
N ILE A 233 11.37 14.52 13.43
CA ILE A 233 12.83 14.46 13.47
C ILE A 233 13.32 13.11 12.96
N SER A 234 12.75 11.99 13.39
CA SER A 234 13.13 10.64 12.98
C SER A 234 12.98 10.45 11.47
N ALA A 235 11.85 10.88 10.89
CA ALA A 235 11.61 10.81 9.46
C ALA A 235 12.61 11.68 8.66
N SER A 236 12.85 12.90 9.13
CA SER A 236 13.81 13.81 8.47
C SER A 236 15.23 13.27 8.54
N VAL A 237 15.68 12.79 9.70
CA VAL A 237 17.01 12.20 9.89
C VAL A 237 17.15 10.92 9.06
N PHE A 238 16.11 10.10 9.01
CA PHE A 238 16.12 8.86 8.22
C PHE A 238 16.25 9.13 6.73
N LEU A 239 15.41 10.00 6.15
CA LEU A 239 15.44 10.31 4.72
C LEU A 239 16.75 10.99 4.31
N VAL A 240 17.19 12.00 5.07
CA VAL A 240 18.46 12.68 4.81
C VAL A 240 19.64 11.71 5.02
N GLY A 241 19.60 10.91 6.08
CA GLY A 241 20.60 9.90 6.39
C GLY A 241 20.72 8.83 5.29
N ALA A 242 19.59 8.32 4.79
CA ALA A 242 19.58 7.36 3.69
C ALA A 242 20.23 7.93 2.42
N ILE A 243 19.94 9.19 2.07
CA ILE A 243 20.53 9.86 0.91
C ILE A 243 22.03 10.11 1.10
N LEU A 244 22.46 10.60 2.28
CA LEU A 244 23.87 10.88 2.55
C LEU A 244 24.73 9.62 2.67
N LEU A 245 24.20 8.59 3.33
CA LEU A 245 24.87 7.29 3.46
C LEU A 245 24.81 6.49 2.16
N GLY A 246 23.98 6.88 1.21
CA GLY A 246 23.84 6.20 -0.07
C GLY A 246 25.17 6.04 -0.81
N ARG A 247 26.01 7.06 -0.81
CA ARG A 247 27.36 6.98 -1.42
C ARG A 247 28.23 5.91 -0.74
N PHE A 248 28.18 5.83 0.58
CA PHE A 248 28.92 4.84 1.35
C PHE A 248 28.40 3.41 1.10
N PHE A 249 27.09 3.23 1.01
CA PHE A 249 26.47 1.95 0.67
C PHE A 249 26.80 1.52 -0.77
N ASN A 250 26.86 2.46 -1.71
CA ASN A 250 27.22 2.17 -3.10
C ASN A 250 28.63 1.63 -3.23
N ASP A 251 29.63 2.25 -2.59
CA ASP A 251 31.01 1.78 -2.61
C ASP A 251 31.13 0.38 -2.00
N GLY A 252 30.44 0.14 -0.88
CA GLY A 252 30.35 -1.17 -0.24
C GLY A 252 29.65 -2.21 -1.13
N PHE A 253 28.53 -1.83 -1.77
CA PHE A 253 27.78 -2.71 -2.66
C PHE A 253 28.62 -3.14 -3.85
N VAL A 254 29.27 -2.20 -4.56
CA VAL A 254 30.14 -2.51 -5.71
C VAL A 254 31.29 -3.43 -5.29
N PHE A 255 31.95 -3.12 -4.17
CA PHE A 255 33.02 -3.97 -3.64
C PHE A 255 32.57 -5.42 -3.39
N PHE A 256 31.39 -5.63 -2.80
CA PHE A 256 30.86 -6.97 -2.55
C PHE A 256 30.37 -7.65 -3.83
N ALA A 257 29.66 -6.92 -4.71
CA ALA A 257 29.15 -7.45 -5.97
C ALA A 257 30.26 -7.93 -6.91
N GLU A 258 31.41 -7.22 -6.96
CA GLU A 258 32.57 -7.63 -7.76
C GLU A 258 33.35 -8.80 -7.13
N LYS A 259 33.39 -8.85 -5.81
CA LYS A 259 34.20 -9.85 -5.08
C LYS A 259 33.48 -11.20 -4.96
N PHE A 260 32.17 -11.23 -4.96
CA PHE A 260 31.39 -12.45 -4.88
C PHE A 260 31.38 -13.19 -6.24
N LYS A 261 31.77 -14.46 -6.23
CA LYS A 261 31.77 -15.35 -7.41
C LYS A 261 30.53 -16.25 -7.47
N THR A 262 29.64 -16.16 -6.47
CA THR A 262 28.45 -17.01 -6.36
C THR A 262 27.27 -16.41 -7.14
N ARG A 263 26.28 -17.28 -7.46
CA ARG A 263 25.02 -16.80 -8.04
C ARG A 263 24.33 -15.81 -7.10
N GLY A 264 23.68 -14.79 -7.64
CA GLY A 264 23.01 -13.76 -6.85
C GLY A 264 23.96 -12.71 -6.24
N ARG A 265 25.18 -12.58 -6.77
CA ARG A 265 26.22 -11.65 -6.27
C ARG A 265 25.76 -10.20 -6.13
N ALA A 266 24.83 -9.73 -6.96
CA ALA A 266 24.25 -8.40 -6.89
C ALA A 266 22.91 -8.39 -6.13
N VAL A 267 22.03 -9.36 -6.38
CA VAL A 267 20.67 -9.42 -5.82
C VAL A 267 20.66 -9.58 -4.31
N ILE A 268 21.49 -10.50 -3.76
CA ILE A 268 21.48 -10.77 -2.32
C ILE A 268 21.96 -9.56 -1.50
N PRO A 269 23.09 -8.89 -1.82
CA PRO A 269 23.46 -7.66 -1.11
C PRO A 269 22.43 -6.54 -1.28
N ALA A 270 21.83 -6.37 -2.47
CA ALA A 270 20.83 -5.37 -2.71
C ALA A 270 19.55 -5.58 -1.86
N LEU A 271 19.01 -6.81 -1.86
CA LEU A 271 17.89 -7.17 -0.99
C LEU A 271 18.25 -7.05 0.50
N THR A 272 19.49 -7.37 0.88
CA THR A 272 19.93 -7.21 2.27
C THR A 272 19.90 -5.73 2.69
N ILE A 273 20.36 -4.83 1.82
CA ILE A 273 20.31 -3.37 2.07
C ILE A 273 18.83 -2.91 2.14
N ALA A 274 17.99 -3.35 1.20
CA ALA A 274 16.58 -3.02 1.16
C ALA A 274 15.85 -3.43 2.45
N LEU A 275 16.00 -4.69 2.87
CA LEU A 275 15.39 -5.22 4.09
C LEU A 275 15.98 -4.57 5.37
N PHE A 276 17.26 -4.23 5.36
CA PHE A 276 17.89 -3.55 6.50
C PHE A 276 17.40 -2.12 6.65
N LEU A 277 17.27 -1.35 5.56
CA LEU A 277 16.69 0.00 5.63
C LEU A 277 15.19 -0.04 5.92
N ALA A 278 14.45 -1.02 5.41
CA ALA A 278 13.07 -1.27 5.77
C ALA A 278 12.92 -1.54 7.29
N TYR A 279 13.79 -2.39 7.85
CA TYR A 279 13.85 -2.64 9.30
C TYR A 279 14.16 -1.38 10.09
N ILE A 280 15.11 -0.55 9.68
CA ILE A 280 15.41 0.71 10.37
C ILE A 280 14.19 1.63 10.32
N GLY A 281 13.52 1.77 9.15
CA GLY A 281 12.28 2.54 9.03
C GLY A 281 11.23 2.09 10.04
N ALA A 282 10.93 0.80 10.07
CA ALA A 282 9.97 0.22 11.02
C ALA A 282 10.39 0.42 12.49
N ALA A 283 11.68 0.28 12.80
CA ALA A 283 12.20 0.44 14.16
C ALA A 283 12.07 1.88 14.71
N ILE A 284 12.00 2.88 13.84
CA ILE A 284 11.78 4.29 14.21
C ILE A 284 10.33 4.74 13.99
N HIS A 285 9.41 3.76 13.90
CA HIS A 285 7.97 3.99 13.71
C HIS A 285 7.57 4.65 12.37
N LEU A 286 8.39 4.50 11.34
CA LEU A 286 8.04 4.81 9.96
C LEU A 286 7.57 3.55 9.23
N GLU A 287 6.93 3.73 8.07
CA GLU A 287 6.58 2.62 7.19
C GLU A 287 7.85 1.91 6.65
N ALA A 288 7.88 0.58 6.73
CA ALA A 288 9.00 -0.22 6.21
C ALA A 288 9.25 0.02 4.71
N ILE A 289 8.18 0.30 3.98
CA ILE A 289 8.20 0.58 2.54
C ILE A 289 9.05 1.80 2.18
N LEU A 290 9.09 2.84 3.04
CA LEU A 290 9.94 4.03 2.83
C LEU A 290 11.43 3.67 2.88
N GLY A 291 11.79 2.74 3.78
CA GLY A 291 13.17 2.22 3.87
C GLY A 291 13.58 1.45 2.63
N ALA A 292 12.71 0.61 2.11
CA ALA A 292 12.93 -0.14 0.89
C ALA A 292 13.06 0.77 -0.33
N PHE A 293 12.17 1.76 -0.47
CA PHE A 293 12.23 2.78 -1.52
C PHE A 293 13.54 3.58 -1.47
N ALA A 294 13.94 4.04 -0.27
CA ALA A 294 15.21 4.75 -0.09
C ALA A 294 16.41 3.87 -0.47
N ALA A 295 16.38 2.57 -0.17
CA ALA A 295 17.42 1.62 -0.60
C ALA A 295 17.53 1.54 -2.13
N GLY A 296 16.41 1.47 -2.83
CA GLY A 296 16.36 1.46 -4.29
C GLY A 296 16.95 2.74 -4.88
N LEU A 297 16.51 3.91 -4.42
CA LEU A 297 17.05 5.22 -4.84
C LEU A 297 18.55 5.37 -4.62
N VAL A 298 19.06 4.79 -3.53
CA VAL A 298 20.49 4.81 -3.20
C VAL A 298 21.27 3.96 -4.19
N LEU A 299 20.77 2.77 -4.54
CA LEU A 299 21.45 1.83 -5.42
C LEU A 299 21.32 2.20 -6.91
N ASP A 300 20.31 2.97 -7.34
CA ASP A 300 20.22 3.52 -8.71
C ASP A 300 21.38 4.47 -9.03
N ASN A 301 21.89 5.21 -8.05
CA ASN A 301 23.02 6.13 -8.21
C ASN A 301 24.41 5.48 -8.37
N LEU A 302 24.47 4.17 -8.63
CA LEU A 302 25.72 3.53 -9.00
C LEU A 302 26.28 4.19 -10.27
N ASP A 303 27.45 4.82 -10.20
CA ASP A 303 28.13 5.51 -11.33
C ASP A 303 28.39 4.59 -12.55
N GLN A 304 28.13 3.31 -12.40
CA GLN A 304 28.11 2.32 -13.46
C GLN A 304 26.67 2.03 -13.87
N LYS A 305 26.17 2.79 -14.85
CA LYS A 305 24.83 2.60 -15.45
C LYS A 305 24.52 1.16 -15.89
N GLU A 306 25.55 0.33 -16.10
CA GLU A 306 25.42 -1.08 -16.43
C GLU A 306 24.98 -1.92 -15.22
N VAL A 307 25.51 -1.67 -14.02
CA VAL A 307 25.19 -2.45 -12.81
C VAL A 307 23.78 -2.15 -12.30
N GLY A 308 23.33 -0.90 -12.38
CA GLY A 308 21.98 -0.51 -11.97
C GLY A 308 20.90 -1.19 -12.84
N ARG A 309 21.06 -1.18 -14.17
CA ARG A 309 20.15 -1.88 -15.09
C ARG A 309 20.19 -3.39 -14.91
N GLU A 310 21.39 -3.97 -14.73
CA GLU A 310 21.53 -5.40 -14.43
C GLU A 310 20.80 -5.76 -13.13
N LEU A 311 20.83 -4.90 -12.12
CA LEU A 311 20.15 -5.14 -10.84
C LEU A 311 18.63 -5.08 -10.97
N GLU A 312 18.07 -4.09 -11.69
CA GLU A 312 16.64 -3.99 -11.98
C GLU A 312 16.15 -5.25 -12.70
N GLU A 313 16.82 -5.67 -13.78
CA GLU A 313 16.48 -6.88 -14.54
C GLU A 313 16.54 -8.16 -13.67
N LEU A 314 17.41 -8.21 -12.68
CA LEU A 314 17.55 -9.34 -11.75
C LEU A 314 16.52 -9.32 -10.62
N ILE A 315 16.05 -8.16 -10.19
CA ILE A 315 15.02 -8.01 -9.14
C ILE A 315 13.62 -8.25 -9.70
N ARG A 316 13.34 -7.81 -10.92
CA ARG A 316 12.03 -7.90 -11.57
C ARG A 316 11.37 -9.29 -11.49
N PRO A 317 12.07 -10.43 -11.77
CA PRO A 317 11.47 -11.75 -11.64
C PRO A 317 11.05 -12.10 -10.20
N ILE A 318 11.71 -11.55 -9.19
CA ILE A 318 11.35 -11.74 -7.78
C ILE A 318 10.10 -10.92 -7.47
N SER A 319 10.07 -9.68 -7.93
CA SER A 319 8.92 -8.77 -7.82
C SER A 319 7.68 -9.38 -8.49
N ASP A 320 7.81 -9.89 -9.71
CA ASP A 320 6.70 -10.52 -10.47
C ASP A 320 6.06 -11.71 -9.74
N VAL A 321 6.79 -12.37 -8.82
CA VAL A 321 6.27 -13.48 -8.02
C VAL A 321 5.69 -12.99 -6.68
N ILE A 322 6.34 -12.07 -6.00
CA ILE A 322 5.97 -11.70 -4.61
C ILE A 322 4.93 -10.59 -4.58
N VAL A 323 5.03 -9.59 -5.45
CA VAL A 323 4.13 -8.42 -5.48
C VAL A 323 2.66 -8.78 -5.70
N PRO A 324 2.28 -9.74 -6.56
CA PRO A 324 0.90 -10.16 -6.70
C PRO A 324 0.24 -10.65 -5.40
N ILE A 325 1.02 -11.21 -4.47
CA ILE A 325 0.51 -11.62 -3.16
C ILE A 325 -0.04 -10.39 -2.42
N PHE A 326 0.68 -9.26 -2.45
CA PHE A 326 0.22 -8.01 -1.82
C PHE A 326 -1.10 -7.52 -2.44
N PHE A 327 -1.18 -7.34 -3.76
CA PHE A 327 -2.38 -6.77 -4.38
C PHE A 327 -3.61 -7.67 -4.23
N VAL A 328 -3.43 -8.98 -4.38
CA VAL A 328 -4.52 -9.93 -4.16
C VAL A 328 -4.96 -9.92 -2.69
N THR A 329 -4.02 -9.88 -1.73
CA THR A 329 -4.33 -9.82 -0.30
C THR A 329 -5.11 -8.55 0.04
N VAL A 330 -4.76 -7.39 -0.49
CA VAL A 330 -5.55 -6.16 -0.35
C VAL A 330 -6.99 -6.36 -0.86
N GLY A 331 -7.13 -7.02 -2.01
CA GLY A 331 -8.45 -7.37 -2.55
C GLY A 331 -9.23 -8.33 -1.64
N THR A 332 -8.57 -9.37 -1.09
CA THR A 332 -9.25 -10.38 -0.24
C THR A 332 -9.78 -9.81 1.07
N LYS A 333 -9.12 -8.79 1.62
CA LYS A 333 -9.56 -8.08 2.82
C LYS A 333 -10.73 -7.12 2.56
N THR A 334 -11.05 -6.86 1.29
CA THR A 334 -12.15 -5.98 0.88
C THR A 334 -13.49 -6.65 1.13
N ASN A 335 -14.27 -6.14 2.08
CA ASN A 335 -15.59 -6.66 2.42
C ASN A 335 -16.71 -5.84 1.77
N LEU A 336 -17.27 -6.32 0.65
CA LEU A 336 -18.34 -5.65 -0.07
C LEU A 336 -19.72 -5.78 0.61
N SER A 337 -19.86 -6.55 1.70
CA SER A 337 -21.13 -6.62 2.45
C SER A 337 -21.52 -5.26 3.04
N VAL A 338 -20.57 -4.36 3.22
CA VAL A 338 -20.81 -2.96 3.63
C VAL A 338 -21.65 -2.17 2.61
N LEU A 339 -21.69 -2.63 1.36
CA LEU A 339 -22.53 -2.04 0.30
C LEU A 339 -24.00 -2.43 0.41
N ASN A 340 -24.38 -3.38 1.28
CA ASN A 340 -25.76 -3.84 1.40
C ASN A 340 -26.65 -2.79 2.09
N PRO A 341 -27.56 -2.10 1.37
CA PRO A 341 -28.38 -1.05 1.94
C PRO A 341 -29.55 -1.58 2.78
N ALA A 342 -29.78 -2.89 2.81
CA ALA A 342 -30.80 -3.52 3.65
C ALA A 342 -30.45 -3.45 5.14
N ILE A 343 -29.17 -3.29 5.47
CA ILE A 343 -28.68 -3.12 6.84
C ILE A 343 -28.77 -1.62 7.18
N PRO A 344 -29.51 -1.19 8.21
CA PRO A 344 -29.70 0.23 8.54
C PRO A 344 -28.39 1.00 8.75
N THR A 345 -27.43 0.41 9.46
CA THR A 345 -26.11 1.00 9.70
C THR A 345 -25.35 1.23 8.39
N ASN A 346 -25.40 0.30 7.45
CA ASN A 346 -24.76 0.44 6.16
C ASN A 346 -25.40 1.55 5.32
N ARG A 347 -26.74 1.71 5.39
CA ARG A 347 -27.45 2.76 4.64
C ARG A 347 -27.01 4.16 5.08
N GLU A 348 -26.85 4.39 6.38
CA GLU A 348 -26.29 5.65 6.90
C GLU A 348 -24.83 5.80 6.48
N GLY A 349 -24.03 4.74 6.65
CA GLY A 349 -22.63 4.71 6.22
C GLY A 349 -22.44 4.97 4.73
N LEU A 350 -23.32 4.46 3.85
CA LEU A 350 -23.29 4.73 2.40
C LEU A 350 -23.46 6.21 2.08
N VAL A 351 -24.37 6.93 2.76
CA VAL A 351 -24.57 8.36 2.54
C VAL A 351 -23.33 9.16 2.94
N ILE A 352 -22.77 8.84 4.10
CA ILE A 352 -21.51 9.44 4.57
C ILE A 352 -20.37 9.10 3.62
N ALA A 353 -20.27 7.83 3.17
CA ALA A 353 -19.24 7.39 2.25
C ALA A 353 -19.21 8.17 0.93
N ILE A 354 -20.38 8.42 0.32
CA ILE A 354 -20.48 9.23 -0.90
C ILE A 354 -19.85 10.60 -0.67
N PHE A 355 -20.18 11.25 0.43
CA PHE A 355 -19.58 12.53 0.79
C PHE A 355 -18.06 12.43 0.95
N LEU A 356 -17.56 11.45 1.73
CA LEU A 356 -16.13 11.26 1.95
C LEU A 356 -15.39 10.97 0.65
N ILE A 357 -15.95 10.14 -0.25
CA ILE A 357 -15.37 9.82 -1.57
C ILE A 357 -15.26 11.09 -2.42
N VAL A 358 -16.31 11.91 -2.47
CA VAL A 358 -16.29 13.16 -3.22
C VAL A 358 -15.22 14.10 -2.68
N VAL A 359 -15.15 14.27 -1.36
CA VAL A 359 -14.13 15.11 -0.71
C VAL A 359 -12.71 14.56 -0.95
N ALA A 360 -12.54 13.23 -0.83
CA ALA A 360 -11.26 12.57 -1.09
C ALA A 360 -10.76 12.82 -2.52
N ILE A 361 -11.62 12.57 -3.50
CA ILE A 361 -11.26 12.72 -4.92
C ILE A 361 -11.03 14.21 -5.24
N LEU A 362 -11.96 15.09 -4.90
CA LEU A 362 -11.83 16.52 -5.21
C LEU A 362 -10.62 17.15 -4.52
N GLY A 363 -10.39 16.86 -3.24
CA GLY A 363 -9.25 17.37 -2.50
C GLY A 363 -7.91 16.95 -3.10
N LYS A 364 -7.81 15.68 -3.52
CA LYS A 364 -6.59 15.18 -4.18
C LYS A 364 -6.48 15.66 -5.64
N VAL A 365 -7.57 15.73 -6.40
CA VAL A 365 -7.51 16.29 -7.76
C VAL A 365 -7.07 17.76 -7.73
N ILE A 366 -7.59 18.55 -6.78
CA ILE A 366 -7.22 19.97 -6.64
C ILE A 366 -5.74 20.13 -6.29
N CYS A 367 -5.12 19.24 -5.51
CA CYS A 367 -3.70 19.36 -5.17
C CYS A 367 -2.77 19.33 -6.40
N GLY A 368 -3.14 18.65 -7.48
CA GLY A 368 -2.37 18.67 -8.73
C GLY A 368 -2.31 20.06 -9.37
N PHE A 369 -3.29 20.93 -9.13
CA PHE A 369 -3.31 22.29 -9.63
C PHE A 369 -2.46 23.27 -8.77
N SER A 370 -1.95 22.83 -7.63
CA SER A 370 -1.03 23.61 -6.80
C SER A 370 0.40 23.65 -7.35
N VAL A 371 0.71 22.86 -8.38
CA VAL A 371 2.02 22.84 -9.03
C VAL A 371 2.26 24.12 -9.83
N PHE A 372 3.41 24.76 -9.63
CA PHE A 372 3.83 25.98 -10.35
C PHE A 372 5.32 25.91 -10.73
N GLY A 373 5.73 26.83 -11.61
CA GLY A 373 7.13 26.99 -12.00
C GLY A 373 7.69 25.94 -12.95
N LEU A 374 6.84 25.03 -13.45
CA LEU A 374 7.20 24.04 -14.45
C LEU A 374 6.56 24.38 -15.81
N GLY A 375 7.10 23.82 -16.89
CA GLY A 375 6.55 23.94 -18.24
C GLY A 375 5.14 23.31 -18.36
N PRO A 376 4.71 22.94 -19.58
CA PRO A 376 3.44 22.26 -19.79
C PRO A 376 3.46 20.91 -19.07
N ILE A 377 2.62 20.75 -18.06
CA ILE A 377 2.53 19.58 -17.19
C ILE A 377 1.06 19.17 -17.01
N ASN A 378 0.79 17.87 -16.96
CA ASN A 378 -0.56 17.36 -16.75
C ASN A 378 -0.94 17.40 -15.25
N ARG A 379 -1.44 18.57 -14.81
CA ARG A 379 -1.85 18.80 -13.41
C ARG A 379 -2.97 17.88 -12.95
N LEU A 380 -3.87 17.51 -13.87
CA LEU A 380 -4.96 16.59 -13.57
C LEU A 380 -4.42 15.18 -13.27
N ALA A 381 -3.41 14.72 -14.04
CA ALA A 381 -2.75 13.45 -13.80
C ALA A 381 -2.06 13.42 -12.42
N ILE A 382 -1.40 14.52 -12.02
CA ILE A 382 -0.78 14.63 -10.70
C ILE A 382 -1.85 14.48 -9.60
N GLY A 383 -2.96 15.21 -9.70
CA GLY A 383 -4.03 15.13 -8.72
C GLY A 383 -4.68 13.74 -8.66
N VAL A 384 -4.97 13.13 -9.81
CA VAL A 384 -5.55 11.79 -9.89
C VAL A 384 -4.57 10.73 -9.35
N GLY A 385 -3.26 10.90 -9.56
CA GLY A 385 -2.22 10.02 -9.00
C GLY A 385 -2.19 10.01 -7.47
N MET A 386 -2.70 11.03 -6.83
CA MET A 386 -2.80 11.12 -5.37
C MET A 386 -4.13 10.58 -4.81
N VAL A 387 -5.06 10.10 -5.66
CA VAL A 387 -6.38 9.61 -5.23
C VAL A 387 -6.34 8.22 -4.55
N PRO A 388 -5.51 7.23 -4.99
CA PRO A 388 -5.57 5.88 -4.42
C PRO A 388 -5.38 5.87 -2.90
N ARG A 389 -6.22 5.11 -2.21
CA ARG A 389 -6.06 4.85 -0.77
C ARG A 389 -5.56 3.42 -0.59
N GLY A 390 -4.88 3.15 0.51
CA GLY A 390 -4.36 1.85 0.84
C GLY A 390 -4.64 1.47 2.28
N GLU A 391 -3.77 0.62 2.80
CA GLU A 391 -3.80 0.08 4.15
C GLU A 391 -3.85 1.17 5.23
N VAL A 392 -3.16 2.29 5.07
CA VAL A 392 -3.12 3.38 6.06
C VAL A 392 -4.52 3.93 6.33
N GLY A 393 -5.38 4.05 5.30
CA GLY A 393 -6.78 4.47 5.48
C GLY A 393 -7.58 3.49 6.36
N LEU A 394 -7.34 2.18 6.22
CA LEU A 394 -7.95 1.14 7.04
C LEU A 394 -7.40 1.14 8.47
N VAL A 395 -6.13 1.50 8.67
CA VAL A 395 -5.55 1.68 10.02
C VAL A 395 -6.28 2.79 10.78
N PHE A 396 -6.61 3.93 10.12
CA PHE A 396 -7.44 4.97 10.75
C PHE A 396 -8.81 4.44 11.18
N ALA A 397 -9.48 3.63 10.34
CA ALA A 397 -10.75 3.00 10.71
C ALA A 397 -10.57 2.06 11.92
N SER A 398 -9.58 1.18 11.88
CA SER A 398 -9.29 0.21 12.95
C SER A 398 -8.97 0.89 14.29
N VAL A 399 -8.07 1.88 14.29
CA VAL A 399 -7.69 2.64 15.50
C VAL A 399 -8.88 3.42 16.05
N GLY A 400 -9.66 4.04 15.16
CA GLY A 400 -10.87 4.79 15.54
C GLY A 400 -11.95 3.90 16.14
N SER A 401 -12.20 2.73 15.57
CA SER A 401 -13.13 1.73 16.08
C SER A 401 -12.66 1.12 17.40
N ALA A 402 -11.38 0.74 17.50
CA ALA A 402 -10.79 0.18 18.72
C ALA A 402 -10.79 1.17 19.90
N SER A 403 -10.65 2.47 19.62
CA SER A 403 -10.75 3.53 20.63
C SER A 403 -12.17 3.90 21.03
N GLY A 404 -13.19 3.34 20.34
CA GLY A 404 -14.60 3.71 20.51
C GLY A 404 -14.94 5.11 20.00
N ALA A 405 -14.05 5.76 19.25
CA ALA A 405 -14.26 7.07 18.68
C ALA A 405 -15.22 7.05 17.49
N LEU A 406 -15.22 5.98 16.70
CA LEU A 406 -16.06 5.85 15.51
C LEU A 406 -17.38 5.16 15.80
N SER A 407 -18.47 5.68 15.22
CA SER A 407 -19.74 4.95 15.16
C SER A 407 -19.65 3.85 14.07
N PRO A 408 -20.41 2.75 14.17
CA PRO A 408 -20.41 1.71 13.16
C PRO A 408 -20.71 2.23 11.73
N ALA A 409 -21.58 3.23 11.58
CA ALA A 409 -21.88 3.84 10.30
C ALA A 409 -20.68 4.61 9.71
N LEU A 410 -19.94 5.31 10.57
CA LEU A 410 -18.75 6.06 10.15
C LEU A 410 -17.59 5.13 9.80
N ASP A 411 -17.44 4.04 10.54
CA ASP A 411 -16.47 2.98 10.22
C ASP A 411 -16.73 2.39 8.83
N VAL A 412 -17.98 1.98 8.57
CA VAL A 412 -18.42 1.53 7.24
C VAL A 412 -18.13 2.58 6.16
N ALA A 413 -18.39 3.85 6.44
CA ALA A 413 -18.17 4.92 5.48
C ALA A 413 -16.69 5.10 5.11
N ILE A 414 -15.78 5.04 6.09
CA ILE A 414 -14.34 5.14 5.86
C ILE A 414 -13.85 3.94 5.07
N ILE A 415 -14.22 2.72 5.47
CA ILE A 415 -13.84 1.48 4.76
C ILE A 415 -14.31 1.55 3.29
N LEU A 416 -15.54 1.96 3.05
CA LEU A 416 -16.10 2.06 1.71
C LEU A 416 -15.39 3.12 0.86
N MET A 417 -15.05 4.27 1.46
CA MET A 417 -14.27 5.31 0.80
C MET A 417 -12.90 4.78 0.38
N VAL A 418 -12.19 4.08 1.25
CA VAL A 418 -10.89 3.46 0.93
C VAL A 418 -11.03 2.48 -0.24
N ILE A 419 -11.98 1.55 -0.16
CA ILE A 419 -12.25 0.56 -1.20
C ILE A 419 -12.49 1.23 -2.55
N LEU A 420 -13.46 2.14 -2.62
CA LEU A 420 -13.86 2.74 -3.89
C LEU A 420 -12.78 3.62 -4.49
N THR A 421 -12.05 4.39 -3.69
CA THR A 421 -10.94 5.21 -4.21
C THR A 421 -9.77 4.34 -4.69
N THR A 422 -9.51 3.22 -4.04
CA THR A 422 -8.51 2.23 -4.45
C THR A 422 -8.82 1.67 -5.84
N PHE A 423 -10.07 1.24 -6.07
CA PHE A 423 -10.46 0.63 -7.35
C PHE A 423 -10.69 1.65 -8.47
N LEU A 424 -11.09 2.88 -8.16
CA LEU A 424 -11.33 3.91 -9.17
C LEU A 424 -10.05 4.54 -9.71
N ALA A 425 -8.99 4.60 -8.92
CA ALA A 425 -7.79 5.33 -9.25
C ALA A 425 -7.00 4.74 -10.45
N PRO A 426 -6.77 3.42 -10.58
CA PRO A 426 -6.05 2.86 -11.72
C PRO A 426 -6.69 3.19 -13.09
N PRO A 427 -8.00 3.00 -13.29
CA PRO A 427 -8.63 3.39 -14.55
C PRO A 427 -8.62 4.91 -14.79
N LEU A 428 -8.80 5.72 -13.74
CA LEU A 428 -8.75 7.18 -13.87
C LEU A 428 -7.37 7.67 -14.29
N LEU A 429 -6.29 7.14 -13.70
CA LEU A 429 -4.91 7.45 -14.06
C LEU A 429 -4.66 7.16 -15.53
N ARG A 430 -5.06 5.98 -16.00
CA ARG A 430 -4.89 5.62 -17.40
C ARG A 430 -5.63 6.57 -18.35
N VAL A 431 -6.86 6.96 -18.01
CA VAL A 431 -7.66 7.90 -18.82
C VAL A 431 -6.99 9.27 -18.89
N VAL A 432 -6.49 9.78 -17.77
CA VAL A 432 -5.95 11.14 -17.68
C VAL A 432 -4.55 11.25 -18.30
N PHE A 433 -3.72 10.22 -18.21
CA PHE A 433 -2.44 10.17 -18.92
C PHE A 433 -2.58 9.91 -20.43
N GLY A 434 -3.73 9.38 -20.86
CA GLY A 434 -3.95 8.92 -22.24
C GLY A 434 -3.21 7.59 -22.51
N GLN A 435 -3.48 6.99 -23.67
CA GLN A 435 -2.66 5.86 -24.12
C GLN A 435 -1.25 6.37 -24.38
N ALA A 436 -0.23 5.67 -23.90
CA ALA A 436 1.14 5.93 -24.32
C ALA A 436 1.16 5.80 -25.85
N GLU A 437 1.61 6.83 -26.57
CA GLU A 437 1.98 6.66 -27.97
C GLU A 437 3.03 5.55 -27.99
N GLU A 438 2.71 4.44 -28.65
CA GLU A 438 3.69 3.40 -28.95
C GLU A 438 4.85 4.10 -29.66
N ALA A 439 6.02 4.08 -29.02
CA ALA A 439 7.23 4.55 -29.69
C ALA A 439 7.35 3.77 -31.00
N PRO A 440 7.57 4.43 -32.16
CA PRO A 440 7.68 3.72 -33.42
C PRO A 440 8.81 2.70 -33.29
N GLU A 441 8.49 1.43 -33.50
CA GLU A 441 9.50 0.37 -33.64
C GLU A 441 10.53 0.87 -34.64
N THR A 442 11.72 1.18 -34.17
CA THR A 442 12.86 1.43 -35.04
C THR A 442 13.17 0.11 -35.71
N SER A 443 12.54 -0.12 -36.88
CA SER A 443 12.94 -1.13 -37.84
C SER A 443 14.35 -0.80 -38.30
N GLY A 444 15.32 -1.59 -37.87
CA GLY A 444 16.73 -1.51 -38.28
C GLY A 444 17.44 -2.78 -37.86
#